data_7b3c931bd63d3eb89da0d6547db2a55c
#
_entry.id   7b3c931bd63d3eb89da0d6547db2a55c
#
_cell.length_a   1.000
_cell.length_b   1.000
_cell.length_c   1.000
_cell.angle_alpha   90.00
_cell.angle_beta   90.00
_cell.angle_gamma   90.00
#
_symmetry.space_group_name_H-M   'P 1'
#
loop_
_entity.id
_entity.type
_entity.pdbx_description
1 polymer ?
#
loop_
_entity_poly.entity_id
_entity_poly.type
_entity_poly.pdbx_seq_one_letter_code
_entity_poly.pdbx_strand_id
1 'polypeptide(L)'
;QTVQRLSPNAVVQSVACDEPDDFARPLHIRCDFAAPRFVLGDGQQRMLALPMLQTIFGDRTLSDLFGQTGPAERKYGLKLWASRRALFEETIKLPAGWTVKKLPEAVDMDGPSAGLHFKIESKEGEIQYTCDLIIKNWIVPPADYANFKQVMEKFEELTGRVVTCEREGGHAQR
;
A
#
# COMPACT_ATOMS: atom_id res chain seq x y z
N GLN A 1 9.28 -14.31 5.12
CA GLN A 1 9.76 -12.94 5.38
C GLN A 1 8.70 -11.87 5.07
N THR A 2 8.05 -11.87 3.88
CA THR A 2 7.06 -10.86 3.49
C THR A 2 5.87 -10.78 4.47
N VAL A 3 5.31 -11.94 4.85
CA VAL A 3 4.17 -12.02 5.79
C VAL A 3 4.56 -11.55 7.20
N GLN A 4 5.78 -11.83 7.65
CA GLN A 4 6.27 -11.41 8.97
C GLN A 4 6.50 -9.90 9.08
N ARG A 5 6.58 -9.19 7.94
CA ARG A 5 6.61 -7.72 7.92
C ARG A 5 5.25 -7.11 8.12
N LEU A 6 4.21 -7.74 7.54
CA LEU A 6 2.83 -7.34 7.80
C LEU A 6 2.48 -7.47 9.27
N SER A 7 2.96 -8.52 9.91
CA SER A 7 2.81 -8.74 11.34
C SER A 7 3.95 -9.62 11.86
N PRO A 8 4.75 -9.17 12.85
CA PRO A 8 5.84 -9.97 13.42
C PRO A 8 5.39 -11.32 13.98
N ASN A 9 4.12 -11.43 14.37
CA ASN A 9 3.52 -12.64 14.93
C ASN A 9 2.70 -13.41 13.90
N ALA A 10 2.83 -13.12 12.61
CA ALA A 10 2.12 -13.84 11.57
C ALA A 10 2.63 -15.27 11.44
N VAL A 11 1.70 -16.20 11.35
CA VAL A 11 1.97 -17.63 11.14
C VAL A 11 1.46 -18.00 9.75
N VAL A 12 2.38 -18.41 8.87
CA VAL A 12 2.04 -18.92 7.55
C VAL A 12 1.41 -20.30 7.69
N GLN A 13 0.24 -20.48 7.08
CA GLN A 13 -0.52 -21.73 7.09
C GLN A 13 -0.29 -22.54 5.83
N SER A 14 -0.27 -21.87 4.68
CA SER A 14 0.01 -22.50 3.39
C SER A 14 0.68 -21.53 2.42
N VAL A 15 1.46 -22.07 1.49
CA VAL A 15 2.02 -21.35 0.34
C VAL A 15 1.84 -22.21 -0.89
N ALA A 16 1.27 -21.65 -1.94
CA ALA A 16 1.21 -22.22 -3.27
C ALA A 16 1.82 -21.24 -4.27
N CYS A 17 2.54 -21.77 -5.24
CA CYS A 17 3.18 -21.00 -6.29
C CYS A 17 2.93 -21.70 -7.62
N ASP A 18 2.63 -20.95 -8.66
CA ASP A 18 2.62 -21.46 -10.03
C ASP A 18 4.03 -21.93 -10.44
N GLU A 19 4.12 -22.71 -11.49
CA GLU A 19 5.41 -23.13 -12.05
C GLU A 19 6.20 -21.90 -12.50
N PRO A 20 7.38 -21.63 -11.90
CA PRO A 20 8.13 -20.42 -12.19
C PRO A 20 8.74 -20.38 -13.61
N ASP A 21 8.77 -21.52 -14.31
CA ASP A 21 9.32 -21.64 -15.66
C ASP A 21 8.28 -21.41 -16.77
N ASP A 22 6.99 -21.18 -16.42
CA ASP A 22 5.96 -20.83 -17.39
C ASP A 22 5.92 -19.31 -17.63
N PHE A 23 6.75 -18.83 -18.56
CA PHE A 23 6.81 -17.41 -18.93
C PHE A 23 5.62 -16.93 -19.80
N ALA A 24 4.70 -17.81 -20.18
CA ALA A 24 3.53 -17.46 -20.98
C ALA A 24 2.42 -16.83 -20.13
N ARG A 25 2.48 -16.98 -18.80
CA ARG A 25 1.49 -16.49 -17.84
C ARG A 25 2.14 -15.71 -16.72
N PRO A 26 1.42 -14.76 -16.08
CA PRO A 26 1.87 -14.14 -14.83
C PRO A 26 2.07 -15.20 -13.74
N LEU A 27 3.14 -15.06 -12.98
CA LEU A 27 3.40 -15.89 -11.80
C LEU A 27 2.45 -15.51 -10.67
N HIS A 28 1.68 -16.48 -10.16
CA HIS A 28 0.85 -16.27 -8.98
C HIS A 28 1.46 -16.99 -7.77
N ILE A 29 1.54 -16.26 -6.68
CA ILE A 29 1.92 -16.80 -5.38
C ILE A 29 0.75 -16.56 -4.43
N ARG A 30 0.21 -17.64 -3.86
CA ARG A 30 -0.83 -17.60 -2.84
C ARG A 30 -0.21 -17.96 -1.49
N CYS A 31 -0.52 -17.16 -0.49
CA CYS A 31 -0.07 -17.42 0.86
C CYS A 31 -1.24 -17.22 1.82
N ASP A 32 -1.61 -18.28 2.55
CA ASP A 32 -2.60 -18.21 3.63
C ASP A 32 -1.86 -18.07 4.96
N PHE A 33 -2.25 -17.10 5.75
CA PHE A 33 -1.61 -16.83 7.03
C PHE A 33 -2.60 -16.26 8.05
N ALA A 34 -2.28 -16.45 9.32
CA ALA A 34 -2.94 -15.81 10.44
C ALA A 34 -2.02 -14.76 11.04
N ALA A 35 -2.54 -13.56 11.28
CA ALA A 35 -1.78 -12.44 11.84
C ALA A 35 -2.48 -11.91 13.10
N PRO A 36 -2.31 -12.55 14.26
CA PRO A 36 -2.84 -12.06 15.53
C PRO A 36 -2.20 -10.68 15.83
N ARG A 37 -3.02 -9.72 16.24
CA ARG A 37 -2.62 -8.33 16.51
C ARG A 37 -2.26 -7.51 15.25
N PHE A 38 -2.76 -7.91 14.09
CA PHE A 38 -2.61 -7.11 12.88
C PHE A 38 -3.31 -5.74 13.00
N VAL A 39 -4.40 -5.70 13.77
CA VAL A 39 -5.18 -4.49 14.03
C VAL A 39 -4.70 -3.86 15.33
N LEU A 40 -4.37 -2.57 15.31
CA LEU A 40 -3.91 -1.81 16.46
C LEU A 40 -5.08 -1.19 17.22
N GLY A 41 -4.89 -0.96 18.52
CA GLY A 41 -5.88 -0.36 19.41
C GLY A 41 -6.62 -1.39 20.26
N ASP A 42 -7.37 -0.90 21.23
CA ASP A 42 -8.16 -1.66 22.18
C ASP A 42 -9.59 -1.13 22.29
N GLY A 43 -10.47 -1.90 22.90
CA GLY A 43 -11.86 -1.52 23.15
C GLY A 43 -12.69 -1.35 21.88
N GLN A 44 -13.35 -0.20 21.77
CA GLN A 44 -14.37 0.12 20.78
C GLN A 44 -13.80 0.56 19.42
N GLN A 45 -12.56 1.04 19.39
CA GLN A 45 -11.92 1.53 18.17
C GLN A 45 -10.70 0.71 17.82
N ARG A 46 -10.51 0.45 16.56
CA ARG A 46 -9.37 -0.26 15.99
C ARG A 46 -8.82 0.50 14.78
N MET A 47 -7.52 0.42 14.62
CA MET A 47 -6.81 0.98 13.47
C MET A 47 -6.20 -0.16 12.66
N LEU A 48 -6.47 -0.17 11.37
CA LEU A 48 -5.98 -1.15 10.41
C LEU A 48 -5.09 -0.44 9.41
N ALA A 49 -3.82 -0.83 9.35
CA ALA A 49 -2.95 -0.42 8.25
C ALA A 49 -3.34 -1.17 6.97
N LEU A 50 -3.08 -0.55 5.81
CA LEU A 50 -3.38 -1.17 4.52
C LEU A 50 -2.22 -2.10 4.13
N PRO A 51 -2.40 -3.43 4.15
CA PRO A 51 -1.30 -4.40 4.10
C PRO A 51 -0.46 -4.30 2.85
N MET A 52 -1.11 -4.27 1.69
CA MET A 52 -0.40 -4.26 0.41
C MET A 52 0.44 -3.00 0.22
N LEU A 53 -0.02 -1.84 0.72
CA LEU A 53 0.75 -0.60 0.63
C LEU A 53 2.07 -0.67 1.41
N GLN A 54 2.12 -1.47 2.49
CA GLN A 54 3.31 -1.63 3.31
C GLN A 54 4.32 -2.64 2.74
N THR A 55 3.88 -3.53 1.87
CA THR A 55 4.70 -4.64 1.36
C THR A 55 5.10 -4.52 -0.09
N ILE A 56 4.60 -3.51 -0.79
CA ILE A 56 4.75 -3.32 -2.24
C ILE A 56 6.19 -3.41 -2.74
N PHE A 57 7.13 -2.91 -1.97
CA PHE A 57 8.53 -2.88 -2.38
C PHE A 57 9.41 -3.90 -1.64
N GLY A 58 8.79 -4.81 -0.90
CA GLY A 58 9.52 -5.81 -0.12
C GLY A 58 10.40 -5.14 0.94
N ASP A 59 11.71 -5.43 0.93
CA ASP A 59 12.71 -4.91 1.89
C ASP A 59 13.22 -3.52 1.57
N ARG A 60 12.86 -2.99 0.40
CA ARG A 60 13.44 -1.75 -0.07
C ARG A 60 12.60 -0.57 0.36
N THR A 61 13.24 0.47 0.87
CA THR A 61 12.61 1.75 1.11
C THR A 61 12.31 2.46 -0.21
N LEU A 62 11.43 3.45 -0.18
CA LEU A 62 11.19 4.29 -1.36
C LEU A 62 12.49 4.96 -1.83
N SER A 63 13.36 5.38 -0.91
CA SER A 63 14.65 5.98 -1.24
C SER A 63 15.61 5.00 -1.92
N ASP A 64 15.58 3.71 -1.56
CA ASP A 64 16.38 2.67 -2.21
C ASP A 64 15.93 2.40 -3.65
N LEU A 65 14.64 2.55 -3.91
CA LEU A 65 14.05 2.26 -5.22
C LEU A 65 14.08 3.45 -6.17
N PHE A 66 13.87 4.65 -5.65
CA PHE A 66 13.65 5.87 -6.43
C PHE A 66 14.76 6.90 -6.24
N GLY A 67 15.81 6.54 -5.47
CA GLY A 67 16.90 7.45 -5.16
C GLY A 67 16.49 8.54 -4.17
N GLN A 68 17.44 9.42 -3.89
CA GLN A 68 17.19 10.49 -2.93
C GLN A 68 16.24 11.55 -3.52
N THR A 69 15.04 11.61 -3.01
CA THR A 69 14.06 12.67 -3.30
C THR A 69 14.23 13.89 -2.38
N GLY A 70 15.27 13.90 -1.52
CA GLY A 70 15.55 14.96 -0.55
C GLY A 70 15.74 16.38 -1.13
N PRO A 71 16.54 16.59 -2.20
CA PRO A 71 16.71 17.92 -2.78
C PRO A 71 15.37 18.52 -3.23
N ALA A 72 15.21 19.84 -3.08
CA ALA A 72 14.03 20.55 -3.59
C ALA A 72 14.05 20.64 -5.12
N GLU A 73 15.23 20.79 -5.70
CA GLU A 73 15.46 20.94 -7.14
C GLU A 73 16.66 20.12 -7.58
N ARG A 74 16.72 19.79 -8.87
CA ARG A 74 17.86 19.09 -9.47
C ARG A 74 18.37 19.82 -10.70
N LYS A 75 19.69 19.92 -10.81
CA LYS A 75 20.36 20.44 -12.00
C LYS A 75 20.46 19.37 -13.10
N TYR A 76 20.53 18.10 -12.73
CA TYR A 76 20.68 16.95 -13.63
C TYR A 76 19.52 15.98 -13.45
N GLY A 77 19.23 15.22 -14.49
CA GLY A 77 18.20 14.18 -14.45
C GLY A 77 18.47 13.16 -13.35
N LEU A 78 17.40 12.72 -12.68
CA LEU A 78 17.44 11.61 -11.72
C LEU A 78 17.35 10.30 -12.48
N LYS A 79 18.40 9.49 -12.40
CA LYS A 79 18.39 8.13 -12.97
C LYS A 79 17.82 7.15 -11.98
N LEU A 80 16.78 6.46 -12.38
CA LEU A 80 16.15 5.35 -11.66
C LEU A 80 16.67 4.01 -12.20
N TRP A 81 16.38 2.90 -11.50
CA TRP A 81 16.76 1.55 -11.97
C TRP A 81 15.92 1.10 -13.16
N ALA A 82 14.62 1.46 -13.18
CA ALA A 82 13.71 1.13 -14.27
C ALA A 82 12.45 2.02 -14.21
N SER A 83 11.73 2.14 -15.32
CA SER A 83 10.31 2.46 -15.31
C SER A 83 9.55 1.25 -14.74
N ARG A 84 8.44 1.50 -14.04
CA ARG A 84 7.63 0.43 -13.43
C ARG A 84 6.22 0.87 -13.14
N ARG A 85 5.33 -0.09 -13.08
CA ARG A 85 3.99 0.08 -12.57
C ARG A 85 3.74 -0.96 -11.48
N ALA A 86 3.09 -0.51 -10.41
CA ALA A 86 2.65 -1.38 -9.34
C ALA A 86 1.16 -1.11 -9.10
N LEU A 87 0.34 -2.07 -9.50
CA LEU A 87 -1.11 -2.05 -9.32
C LEU A 87 -1.50 -3.06 -8.25
N PHE A 88 -2.24 -2.61 -7.25
CA PHE A 88 -2.84 -3.48 -6.24
C PHE A 88 -4.32 -3.31 -6.19
N GLU A 89 -4.98 -4.42 -5.93
CA GLU A 89 -6.39 -4.49 -5.58
C GLU A 89 -6.48 -5.38 -4.34
N GLU A 90 -7.03 -4.86 -3.27
CA GLU A 90 -7.17 -5.61 -2.03
C GLU A 90 -8.58 -5.46 -1.47
N THR A 91 -9.12 -6.56 -0.97
CA THR A 91 -10.38 -6.61 -0.24
C THR A 91 -10.12 -7.13 1.17
N ILE A 92 -10.48 -6.35 2.17
CA ILE A 92 -10.33 -6.67 3.58
C ILE A 92 -11.71 -6.88 4.17
N LYS A 93 -11.99 -8.08 4.66
CA LYS A 93 -13.25 -8.41 5.35
C LYS A 93 -13.15 -8.06 6.82
N LEU A 94 -14.10 -7.24 7.29
CA LEU A 94 -14.20 -6.93 8.70
C LEU A 94 -14.94 -8.05 9.45
N PRO A 95 -14.56 -8.33 10.70
CA PRO A 95 -15.33 -9.24 11.56
C PRO A 95 -16.75 -8.70 11.79
N ALA A 96 -17.70 -9.60 12.06
CA ALA A 96 -19.07 -9.22 12.38
C ALA A 96 -19.14 -8.22 13.55
N GLY A 97 -19.99 -7.20 13.42
CA GLY A 97 -20.16 -6.15 14.40
C GLY A 97 -19.08 -5.05 14.36
N TRP A 98 -18.27 -5.01 13.30
CA TRP A 98 -17.32 -3.93 13.06
C TRP A 98 -17.70 -3.13 11.81
N THR A 99 -17.61 -1.81 11.90
CA THR A 99 -17.87 -0.87 10.81
C THR A 99 -16.70 0.08 10.63
N VAL A 100 -16.57 0.62 9.44
CA VAL A 100 -15.57 1.63 9.12
C VAL A 100 -16.07 3.00 9.59
N LYS A 101 -15.25 3.66 10.41
CA LYS A 101 -15.50 5.03 10.87
C LYS A 101 -14.82 6.08 10.00
N LYS A 102 -13.59 5.78 9.57
CA LYS A 102 -12.79 6.72 8.76
C LYS A 102 -11.92 5.96 7.78
N LEU A 103 -11.97 6.38 6.53
CA LEU A 103 -11.08 5.95 5.46
C LEU A 103 -10.02 7.02 5.17
N PRO A 104 -8.83 6.64 4.66
CA PRO A 104 -7.92 7.55 3.99
C PRO A 104 -8.59 8.27 2.82
N GLU A 105 -8.13 9.47 2.51
CA GLU A 105 -8.59 10.20 1.33
C GLU A 105 -8.06 9.55 0.05
N ALA A 106 -8.88 9.59 -1.00
CA ALA A 106 -8.46 9.17 -2.34
C ALA A 106 -7.36 10.11 -2.86
N VAL A 107 -6.48 9.56 -3.68
CA VAL A 107 -5.39 10.30 -4.33
C VAL A 107 -5.49 10.09 -5.83
N ASP A 108 -5.43 11.19 -6.59
CA ASP A 108 -5.42 11.16 -8.05
C ASP A 108 -4.39 12.18 -8.53
N MET A 109 -3.19 11.68 -8.83
CA MET A 109 -2.06 12.49 -9.28
C MET A 109 -1.49 11.88 -10.55
N ASP A 110 -1.37 12.68 -11.59
CA ASP A 110 -0.70 12.30 -12.81
C ASP A 110 0.28 13.37 -13.26
N GLY A 111 1.40 12.96 -13.81
CA GLY A 111 2.44 13.83 -14.27
C GLY A 111 3.29 13.18 -15.35
N PRO A 112 4.24 13.93 -15.93
CA PRO A 112 5.01 13.45 -17.07
C PRO A 112 5.93 12.25 -16.73
N SER A 113 6.43 12.17 -15.49
CA SER A 113 7.38 11.13 -15.08
C SER A 113 6.82 10.13 -14.07
N ALA A 114 5.75 10.44 -13.34
CA ALA A 114 5.10 9.54 -12.39
C ALA A 114 3.61 9.85 -12.23
N GLY A 115 2.85 8.86 -11.75
CA GLY A 115 1.45 8.98 -11.37
C GLY A 115 1.12 8.10 -10.16
N LEU A 116 0.11 8.52 -9.39
CA LEU A 116 -0.43 7.79 -8.24
C LEU A 116 -1.94 7.91 -8.23
N HIS A 117 -2.63 6.81 -8.32
CA HIS A 117 -4.08 6.73 -8.25
C HIS A 117 -4.47 5.78 -7.13
N PHE A 118 -5.07 6.31 -6.08
CA PHE A 118 -5.53 5.55 -4.93
C PHE A 118 -7.00 5.79 -4.70
N LYS A 119 -7.76 4.70 -4.61
CA LYS A 119 -9.19 4.72 -4.28
C LYS A 119 -9.44 3.72 -3.18
N ILE A 120 -10.32 4.06 -2.25
CA ILE A 120 -10.73 3.20 -1.15
C ILE A 120 -12.20 3.42 -0.85
N GLU A 121 -12.93 2.35 -0.61
CA GLU A 121 -14.32 2.38 -0.20
C GLU A 121 -14.62 1.29 0.82
N SER A 122 -15.72 1.46 1.54
CA SER A 122 -16.24 0.44 2.46
C SER A 122 -17.69 0.15 2.13
N LYS A 123 -18.00 -1.12 1.97
CA LYS A 123 -19.35 -1.59 1.69
C LYS A 123 -19.58 -2.95 2.32
N GLU A 124 -20.73 -3.12 2.97
CA GLU A 124 -21.21 -4.43 3.47
C GLU A 124 -20.21 -5.19 4.37
N GLY A 125 -19.46 -4.46 5.21
CA GLY A 125 -18.47 -5.08 6.09
C GLY A 125 -17.13 -5.41 5.41
N GLU A 126 -16.92 -4.89 4.21
CA GLU A 126 -15.66 -5.01 3.48
C GLU A 126 -15.04 -3.64 3.24
N ILE A 127 -13.71 -3.58 3.20
CA ILE A 127 -12.93 -2.46 2.72
C ILE A 127 -12.30 -2.90 1.41
N GLN A 128 -12.52 -2.15 0.35
CA GLN A 128 -11.92 -2.40 -0.95
C GLN A 128 -11.07 -1.22 -1.35
N TYR A 129 -9.84 -1.47 -1.80
CA TYR A 129 -9.01 -0.41 -2.33
C TYR A 129 -8.17 -0.84 -3.51
N THR A 130 -7.88 0.15 -4.35
CA THR A 130 -6.95 0.05 -5.47
C THR A 130 -5.86 1.09 -5.31
N CYS A 131 -4.62 0.73 -5.57
CA CYS A 131 -3.51 1.66 -5.66
C CYS A 131 -2.70 1.37 -6.91
N ASP A 132 -2.55 2.35 -7.78
CA ASP A 132 -1.77 2.30 -9.01
C ASP A 132 -0.66 3.34 -8.97
N LEU A 133 0.56 2.89 -8.72
CA LEU A 133 1.77 3.72 -8.74
C LEU A 133 2.52 3.46 -10.04
N ILE A 134 2.71 4.51 -10.83
CA ILE A 134 3.34 4.44 -12.14
C ILE A 134 4.60 5.31 -12.16
N ILE A 135 5.73 4.71 -12.48
CA ILE A 135 6.97 5.40 -12.82
C ILE A 135 7.16 5.28 -14.34
N LYS A 136 6.89 6.36 -15.05
CA LYS A 136 6.81 6.38 -16.52
C LYS A 136 8.19 6.33 -17.16
N ASN A 137 9.15 7.04 -16.57
CA ASN A 137 10.48 7.24 -17.14
C ASN A 137 11.56 6.75 -16.17
N TRP A 138 12.58 6.05 -16.67
CA TRP A 138 13.74 5.64 -15.86
C TRP A 138 14.77 6.78 -15.67
N ILE A 139 14.65 7.86 -16.46
CA ILE A 139 15.35 9.12 -16.25
C ILE A 139 14.29 10.19 -16.06
N VAL A 140 14.23 10.80 -14.89
CA VAL A 140 13.35 11.92 -14.58
C VAL A 140 14.09 13.22 -14.92
N PRO A 141 13.64 13.99 -15.93
CA PRO A 141 14.25 15.27 -16.27
C PRO A 141 14.17 16.27 -15.11
N PRO A 142 15.09 17.25 -14.99
CA PRO A 142 15.00 18.29 -13.97
C PRO A 142 13.67 19.03 -13.95
N ALA A 143 13.09 19.29 -15.13
CA ALA A 143 11.79 19.97 -15.26
C ALA A 143 10.63 19.17 -14.64
N ASP A 144 10.70 17.84 -14.64
CA ASP A 144 9.65 16.96 -14.14
C ASP A 144 9.88 16.55 -12.67
N TYR A 145 11.06 16.88 -12.13
CA TYR A 145 11.49 16.37 -10.84
C TYR A 145 10.57 16.80 -9.68
N ALA A 146 10.08 18.03 -9.71
CA ALA A 146 9.19 18.54 -8.65
C ALA A 146 7.87 17.71 -8.59
N ASN A 147 7.28 17.40 -9.75
CA ASN A 147 6.09 16.56 -9.81
C ASN A 147 6.40 15.13 -9.39
N PHE A 148 7.49 14.54 -9.89
CA PHE A 148 7.93 13.19 -9.48
C PHE A 148 8.09 13.11 -7.96
N LYS A 149 8.75 14.09 -7.33
CA LYS A 149 8.95 14.17 -5.90
C LYS A 149 7.62 14.21 -5.14
N GLN A 150 6.68 15.07 -5.58
CA GLN A 150 5.34 15.16 -4.96
C GLN A 150 4.59 13.84 -5.00
N VAL A 151 4.65 13.11 -6.12
CA VAL A 151 4.03 11.77 -6.24
C VAL A 151 4.65 10.79 -5.26
N MET A 152 5.98 10.78 -5.12
CA MET A 152 6.68 9.88 -4.19
C MET A 152 6.38 10.22 -2.73
N GLU A 153 6.41 11.50 -2.35
CA GLU A 153 6.07 11.95 -1.01
C GLU A 153 4.61 11.62 -0.65
N LYS A 154 3.69 11.79 -1.62
CA LYS A 154 2.28 11.43 -1.40
C LYS A 154 2.08 9.94 -1.24
N PHE A 155 2.80 9.13 -2.00
CA PHE A 155 2.78 7.68 -1.81
C PHE A 155 3.34 7.26 -0.44
N GLU A 156 4.46 7.85 0.00
CA GLU A 156 5.03 7.61 1.33
C GLU A 156 4.04 8.00 2.44
N GLU A 157 3.39 9.15 2.32
CA GLU A 157 2.31 9.54 3.24
C GLU A 157 1.18 8.50 3.26
N LEU A 158 0.77 8.00 2.09
CA LEU A 158 -0.29 7.02 1.95
C LEU A 158 0.04 5.69 2.64
N THR A 159 1.29 5.23 2.57
CA THR A 159 1.73 3.99 3.24
C THR A 159 1.61 4.03 4.76
N GLY A 160 1.65 5.23 5.35
CA GLY A 160 1.46 5.44 6.79
C GLY A 160 -0.01 5.64 7.22
N ARG A 161 -0.95 5.70 6.26
CA ARG A 161 -2.37 5.90 6.59
C ARG A 161 -3.02 4.62 7.09
N VAL A 162 -4.01 4.82 7.97
CA VAL A 162 -4.79 3.75 8.59
C VAL A 162 -6.27 3.93 8.35
N VAL A 163 -7.00 2.83 8.27
CA VAL A 163 -8.46 2.80 8.37
C VAL A 163 -8.82 2.72 9.83
N THR A 164 -9.75 3.57 10.28
CA THR A 164 -10.32 3.48 11.62
C THR A 164 -11.64 2.74 11.56
N CYS A 165 -11.74 1.67 12.35
CA CYS A 165 -12.96 0.88 12.52
C CYS A 165 -13.50 1.03 13.94
N GLU A 166 -14.81 0.90 14.11
CA GLU A 166 -15.47 0.88 15.41
C GLU A 166 -16.41 -0.32 15.54
N ARG A 167 -16.62 -0.75 16.76
CA ARG A 167 -17.54 -1.86 17.04
C ARG A 167 -18.95 -1.33 17.17
N GLU A 168 -19.89 -1.93 16.43
CA GLU A 168 -21.32 -1.63 16.58
C GLU A 168 -21.82 -2.01 17.97
N GLY A 169 -22.61 -1.15 18.59
CA GLY A 169 -23.33 -1.48 19.84
C GLY A 169 -22.61 -1.15 21.14
N GLY A 170 -21.54 -0.36 21.12
CA GLY A 170 -20.92 0.18 22.33
C GLY A 170 -21.64 1.41 22.90
N HIS A 171 -22.95 1.41 23.00
CA HIS A 171 -23.60 2.36 23.91
C HIS A 171 -23.25 1.94 25.33
N ALA A 172 -22.40 2.72 25.98
CA ALA A 172 -22.13 2.62 27.39
C ALA A 172 -23.44 2.51 28.16
N GLN A 173 -23.75 1.36 28.74
CA GLN A 173 -24.61 1.32 29.90
C GLN A 173 -23.87 2.11 31.00
N ARG A 174 -24.39 3.31 31.26
CA ARG A 174 -24.06 4.05 32.48
C ARG A 174 -24.85 3.44 33.65
#